data_a33889b713edfd2144c4a3720110b166
#
_entry.id   a33889b713edfd2144c4a3720110b166
#
_cell.length_a   1.000
_cell.length_b   1.000
_cell.length_c   1.000
_cell.angle_alpha   90.00
_cell.angle_beta   90.00
_cell.angle_gamma   90.00
#
_symmetry.space_group_name_H-M   'P 1'
#
loop_
_entity.id
_entity.type
_entity.pdbx_description
1 polymer ?
#
loop_
_entity_poly.entity_id
_entity_poly.type
_entity_poly.pdbx_seq_one_letter_code
_entity_poly.pdbx_strand_id
1 'polypeptide(L)'
;LKEYPQADTGWQHITWPFLSQTNPSLAMEKFLANDTKVQKTDTANTYWFINSMKQLGVKTTDIVATGDCSAAVYYNKDTSKYTATVWNPTNDTKVVTFKTNGNKIGTATIGAKALVNFEVYKNKSFNIVQASTPEISVPSGKYDDTQYVTISSETPGATIYYTTDGTM
;
A
#
# COMPACT_ATOMS: atom_id res chain seq x y z
N LEU A 1 2.93 -23.19 -12.25
CA LEU A 1 2.16 -23.82 -11.19
C LEU A 1 1.02 -24.59 -11.82
N LYS A 2 1.04 -25.92 -11.70
CA LYS A 2 -0.10 -26.76 -12.11
C LYS A 2 -1.32 -26.27 -11.33
N GLU A 3 -2.46 -26.17 -12.02
CA GLU A 3 -3.73 -25.91 -11.37
C GLU A 3 -3.92 -26.92 -10.24
N TYR A 4 -4.00 -26.42 -9.03
CA TYR A 4 -4.43 -27.26 -7.92
C TYR A 4 -5.86 -27.71 -8.21
N PRO A 5 -6.16 -29.01 -8.15
CA PRO A 5 -7.49 -29.50 -8.43
C PRO A 5 -8.48 -28.78 -7.53
N GLN A 6 -9.60 -28.37 -8.12
CA GLN A 6 -10.71 -27.65 -7.49
C GLN A 6 -11.51 -28.54 -6.56
N ALA A 7 -10.89 -29.56 -5.97
CA ALA A 7 -11.55 -30.37 -4.96
C ALA A 7 -11.95 -29.44 -3.80
N ASP A 8 -13.16 -29.60 -3.33
CA ASP A 8 -13.75 -28.86 -2.20
C ASP A 8 -13.06 -29.31 -0.90
N THR A 9 -11.83 -28.83 -0.72
CA THR A 9 -10.93 -29.30 0.35
C THR A 9 -11.09 -28.49 1.64
N GLY A 10 -11.89 -27.41 1.63
CA GLY A 10 -11.98 -26.47 2.76
C GLY A 10 -10.72 -25.61 2.97
N TRP A 11 -9.70 -25.73 2.10
CA TRP A 11 -8.41 -25.02 2.20
C TRP A 11 -8.30 -23.79 1.32
N GLN A 12 -9.41 -23.30 0.78
CA GLN A 12 -9.45 -22.16 -0.16
C GLN A 12 -8.89 -20.89 0.48
N HIS A 13 -9.09 -20.69 1.78
CA HIS A 13 -8.54 -19.57 2.54
C HIS A 13 -7.00 -19.57 2.59
N ILE A 14 -6.35 -20.68 2.26
CA ILE A 14 -4.90 -20.78 2.12
C ILE A 14 -4.49 -20.79 0.64
N THR A 15 -5.13 -21.63 -0.17
CA THR A 15 -4.72 -21.87 -1.56
C THR A 15 -4.92 -20.65 -2.45
N TRP A 16 -6.01 -19.88 -2.27
CA TRP A 16 -6.25 -18.69 -3.07
C TRP A 16 -5.35 -17.49 -2.71
N PRO A 17 -5.07 -17.18 -1.44
CA PRO A 17 -3.99 -16.27 -1.10
C PRO A 17 -2.64 -16.68 -1.70
N PHE A 18 -2.30 -17.95 -1.69
CA PHE A 18 -1.08 -18.45 -2.35
C PHE A 18 -1.08 -18.21 -3.85
N LEU A 19 -2.18 -18.51 -4.54
CA LEU A 19 -2.36 -18.24 -5.96
C LEU A 19 -2.24 -16.75 -6.26
N SER A 20 -2.76 -15.89 -5.39
CA SER A 20 -2.72 -14.44 -5.59
C SER A 20 -1.32 -13.84 -5.60
N GLN A 21 -0.33 -14.53 -5.02
CA GLN A 21 1.07 -14.10 -5.07
C GLN A 21 1.70 -14.23 -6.47
N THR A 22 1.08 -14.98 -7.37
CA THR A 22 1.56 -15.16 -8.75
C THR A 22 0.53 -14.73 -9.79
N ASN A 23 -0.76 -14.89 -9.50
CA ASN A 23 -1.87 -14.52 -10.37
C ASN A 23 -3.05 -14.00 -9.54
N PRO A 24 -2.98 -12.74 -9.08
CA PRO A 24 -4.01 -12.18 -8.20
C PRO A 24 -5.37 -12.04 -8.88
N SER A 25 -5.42 -11.78 -10.18
CA SER A 25 -6.68 -11.66 -10.92
C SER A 25 -7.43 -12.98 -10.98
N LEU A 26 -6.74 -14.08 -11.27
CA LEU A 26 -7.33 -15.41 -11.25
C LEU A 26 -7.77 -15.83 -9.83
N ALA A 27 -6.98 -15.47 -8.80
CA ALA A 27 -7.35 -15.76 -7.41
C ALA A 27 -8.63 -15.02 -7.01
N MET A 28 -8.78 -13.75 -7.42
CA MET A 28 -10.00 -12.97 -7.17
C MET A 28 -11.21 -13.53 -7.92
N GLU A 29 -11.05 -13.91 -9.19
CA GLU A 29 -12.10 -14.57 -9.97
C GLU A 29 -12.61 -15.83 -9.26
N LYS A 30 -11.68 -16.71 -8.85
CA LYS A 30 -12.02 -17.94 -8.11
C LYS A 30 -12.71 -17.64 -6.78
N PHE A 31 -12.24 -16.64 -6.05
CA PHE A 31 -12.86 -16.22 -4.79
C PHE A 31 -14.30 -15.75 -5.01
N LEU A 32 -14.54 -14.83 -5.95
CA LEU A 32 -15.88 -14.29 -6.22
C LEU A 32 -16.86 -15.35 -6.74
N ALA A 33 -16.36 -16.32 -7.50
CA ALA A 33 -17.19 -17.43 -7.99
C ALA A 33 -17.54 -18.46 -6.90
N ASN A 34 -16.79 -18.53 -5.80
CA ASN A 34 -16.87 -19.60 -4.81
C ASN A 34 -16.66 -19.10 -3.36
N ASP A 35 -17.05 -17.89 -3.04
CA ASP A 35 -16.86 -17.27 -1.72
C ASP A 35 -17.51 -18.10 -0.58
N THR A 36 -18.63 -18.77 -0.86
CA THR A 36 -19.32 -19.67 0.08
C THR A 36 -18.49 -20.89 0.53
N LYS A 37 -17.42 -21.22 -0.22
CA LYS A 37 -16.51 -22.32 0.12
C LYS A 37 -15.42 -21.93 1.11
N VAL A 38 -15.24 -20.65 1.37
CA VAL A 38 -14.36 -20.14 2.42
C VAL A 38 -15.14 -20.16 3.73
N GLN A 39 -14.52 -20.63 4.81
CA GLN A 39 -15.14 -20.56 6.12
C GLN A 39 -15.49 -19.10 6.45
N LYS A 40 -16.67 -18.90 7.04
CA LYS A 40 -17.20 -17.55 7.34
C LYS A 40 -16.21 -16.67 8.12
N THR A 41 -15.41 -17.27 8.99
CA THR A 41 -14.36 -16.61 9.79
C THR A 41 -13.20 -16.11 8.94
N ASP A 42 -12.94 -16.73 7.80
CA ASP A 42 -11.75 -16.46 6.97
C ASP A 42 -12.06 -15.68 5.69
N THR A 43 -13.35 -15.50 5.38
CA THR A 43 -13.78 -14.86 4.12
C THR A 43 -13.23 -13.44 3.99
N ALA A 44 -13.35 -12.62 5.03
CA ALA A 44 -12.86 -11.24 5.01
C ALA A 44 -11.33 -11.20 4.85
N ASN A 45 -10.59 -12.00 5.60
CA ASN A 45 -9.13 -12.06 5.53
C ASN A 45 -8.66 -12.55 4.16
N THR A 46 -9.30 -13.57 3.61
CA THR A 46 -9.00 -14.11 2.28
C THR A 46 -9.26 -13.06 1.20
N TYR A 47 -10.41 -12.39 1.25
CA TYR A 47 -10.74 -11.30 0.34
C TYR A 47 -9.70 -10.18 0.39
N TRP A 48 -9.42 -9.67 1.60
CA TRP A 48 -8.47 -8.56 1.78
C TRP A 48 -7.08 -8.91 1.27
N PHE A 49 -6.60 -10.12 1.54
CA PHE A 49 -5.29 -10.55 1.06
C PHE A 49 -5.25 -10.59 -0.47
N ILE A 50 -6.22 -11.26 -1.10
CA ILE A 50 -6.28 -11.37 -2.57
C ILE A 50 -6.48 -10.00 -3.21
N ASN A 51 -7.34 -9.16 -2.64
CA ASN A 51 -7.58 -7.80 -3.16
C ASN A 51 -6.32 -6.93 -3.04
N SER A 52 -5.59 -7.01 -1.94
CA SER A 52 -4.31 -6.30 -1.79
C SER A 52 -3.30 -6.74 -2.85
N MET A 53 -3.18 -8.03 -3.12
CA MET A 53 -2.33 -8.55 -4.20
C MET A 53 -2.81 -8.10 -5.58
N LYS A 54 -4.12 -8.03 -5.80
CA LYS A 54 -4.69 -7.54 -7.07
C LYS A 54 -4.41 -6.05 -7.28
N GLN A 55 -4.46 -5.24 -6.24
CA GLN A 55 -4.18 -3.81 -6.32
C GLN A 55 -2.68 -3.52 -6.47
N LEU A 56 -1.85 -4.14 -5.66
CA LEU A 56 -0.40 -3.95 -5.67
C LEU A 56 0.27 -4.70 -6.82
N GLY A 57 -0.25 -5.85 -7.19
CA GLY A 57 0.39 -6.79 -8.10
C GLY A 57 1.29 -7.78 -7.36
N VAL A 58 2.27 -8.31 -8.07
CA VAL A 58 3.19 -9.34 -7.56
C VAL A 58 4.50 -8.70 -7.12
N LYS A 59 5.04 -9.16 -5.98
CA LYS A 59 6.36 -8.70 -5.53
C LYS A 59 7.40 -8.96 -6.62
N THR A 60 8.21 -7.94 -6.88
CA THR A 60 9.24 -7.99 -7.94
C THR A 60 10.62 -7.62 -7.39
N THR A 61 11.66 -8.06 -8.10
CA THR A 61 13.06 -7.66 -7.90
C THR A 61 13.58 -6.72 -8.99
N ASP A 62 12.73 -6.33 -9.92
CA ASP A 62 13.07 -5.37 -11.00
C ASP A 62 13.55 -4.03 -10.44
N ILE A 63 12.93 -3.62 -9.35
CA ILE A 63 13.33 -2.45 -8.56
C ILE A 63 13.60 -2.92 -7.15
N VAL A 64 14.80 -2.64 -6.66
CA VAL A 64 15.23 -2.99 -5.31
C VAL A 64 15.31 -1.73 -4.47
N ALA A 65 14.66 -1.76 -3.30
CA ALA A 65 14.77 -0.71 -2.30
C ALA A 65 15.89 -1.04 -1.29
N THR A 66 16.69 -0.05 -0.93
CA THR A 66 17.77 -0.16 0.04
C THR A 66 17.75 1.02 1.01
N GLY A 67 18.06 0.78 2.29
CA GLY A 67 18.05 1.76 3.37
C GLY A 67 17.58 1.14 4.68
N ASP A 68 17.41 1.95 5.71
CA ASP A 68 17.07 1.53 7.08
C ASP A 68 15.53 1.36 7.28
N CYS A 69 14.79 1.11 6.23
CA CYS A 69 13.36 0.84 6.25
C CYS A 69 13.06 -0.56 5.75
N SER A 70 11.98 -1.15 6.22
CA SER A 70 11.41 -2.33 5.57
C SER A 70 10.69 -1.90 4.29
N ALA A 71 11.10 -2.45 3.15
CA ALA A 71 10.51 -2.07 1.87
C ALA A 71 10.27 -3.28 0.96
N ALA A 72 9.18 -3.22 0.19
CA ALA A 72 8.89 -4.15 -0.88
C ALA A 72 8.40 -3.39 -2.10
N VAL A 73 8.74 -3.88 -3.30
CA VAL A 73 8.23 -3.33 -4.55
C VAL A 73 7.39 -4.40 -5.25
N TYR A 74 6.26 -3.97 -5.76
CA TYR A 74 5.29 -4.80 -6.46
C TYR A 74 5.10 -4.30 -7.89
N TYR A 75 4.85 -5.22 -8.80
CA TYR A 75 4.50 -4.91 -10.18
C TYR A 75 3.11 -5.44 -10.50
N ASN A 76 2.23 -4.53 -10.88
CA ASN A 76 0.88 -4.86 -11.32
C ASN A 76 0.85 -4.94 -12.86
N LYS A 77 0.62 -6.14 -13.39
CA LYS A 77 0.59 -6.39 -14.84
C LYS A 77 -0.60 -5.72 -15.53
N ASP A 78 -1.73 -5.62 -14.83
CA ASP A 78 -2.98 -5.10 -15.40
C ASP A 78 -2.90 -3.58 -15.59
N THR A 79 -2.17 -2.88 -14.72
CA THR A 79 -1.98 -1.43 -14.77
C THR A 79 -0.60 -1.02 -15.27
N SER A 80 0.33 -1.96 -15.43
CA SER A 80 1.75 -1.74 -15.78
C SER A 80 2.48 -0.81 -14.80
N LYS A 81 2.08 -0.82 -13.53
CA LYS A 81 2.62 0.06 -12.49
C LYS A 81 3.49 -0.69 -11.49
N TYR A 82 4.53 -0.01 -11.02
CA TYR A 82 5.31 -0.42 -9.87
C TYR A 82 4.86 0.37 -8.64
N THR A 83 4.58 -0.32 -7.54
CA THR A 83 4.22 0.30 -6.26
C THR A 83 5.21 -0.15 -5.19
N ALA A 84 5.80 0.81 -4.49
CA ALA A 84 6.59 0.54 -3.31
C ALA A 84 5.73 0.65 -2.05
N THR A 85 5.86 -0.33 -1.16
CA THR A 85 5.37 -0.27 0.22
C THR A 85 6.58 -0.14 1.12
N VAL A 86 6.64 0.90 1.94
CA VAL A 86 7.77 1.19 2.81
C VAL A 86 7.27 1.44 4.23
N TRP A 87 7.88 0.75 5.19
CA TRP A 87 7.67 0.93 6.62
C TRP A 87 8.94 1.44 7.30
N ASN A 88 8.87 2.60 7.93
CA ASN A 88 9.92 3.15 8.78
C ASN A 88 9.58 2.88 10.27
N PRO A 89 10.23 1.91 10.92
CA PRO A 89 9.96 1.60 12.33
C PRO A 89 10.63 2.56 13.32
N THR A 90 11.45 3.50 12.84
CA THR A 90 12.25 4.39 13.70
C THR A 90 11.50 5.65 14.10
N ASN A 91 12.04 6.42 15.06
CA ASN A 91 11.51 7.72 15.46
C ASN A 91 12.06 8.87 14.59
N ASP A 92 12.92 8.58 13.64
CA ASP A 92 13.56 9.57 12.77
C ASP A 92 13.09 9.40 11.34
N THR A 93 13.15 10.45 10.57
CA THR A 93 12.96 10.41 9.12
C THR A 93 14.09 9.61 8.47
N LYS A 94 13.77 8.74 7.53
CA LYS A 94 14.72 7.90 6.81
C LYS A 94 14.62 8.09 5.31
N VAL A 95 15.73 7.84 4.61
CA VAL A 95 15.79 7.87 3.15
C VAL A 95 15.97 6.46 2.61
N VAL A 96 15.08 6.07 1.71
CA VAL A 96 15.15 4.82 0.97
C VAL A 96 15.61 5.11 -0.45
N THR A 97 16.58 4.33 -0.93
CA THR A 97 17.11 4.43 -2.29
C THR A 97 16.57 3.26 -3.13
N PHE A 98 16.08 3.57 -4.31
CA PHE A 98 15.58 2.60 -5.28
C PHE A 98 16.58 2.42 -6.40
N LYS A 99 16.80 1.16 -6.80
CA LYS A 99 17.78 0.77 -7.82
C LYS A 99 17.16 -0.23 -8.80
N THR A 100 17.58 -0.15 -10.06
CA THR A 100 17.34 -1.18 -11.07
C THR A 100 18.67 -1.57 -11.71
N ASN A 101 18.94 -2.87 -11.83
CA ASN A 101 20.23 -3.38 -12.32
C ASN A 101 21.45 -2.73 -11.62
N GLY A 102 21.34 -2.49 -10.31
CA GLY A 102 22.39 -1.84 -9.50
C GLY A 102 22.45 -0.31 -9.60
N ASN A 103 21.81 0.29 -10.59
CA ASN A 103 21.80 1.75 -10.80
C ASN A 103 20.70 2.42 -10.00
N LYS A 104 21.04 3.53 -9.33
CA LYS A 104 20.05 4.35 -8.61
C LYS A 104 19.07 4.98 -9.61
N ILE A 105 17.77 4.82 -9.33
CA ILE A 105 16.68 5.41 -10.12
C ILE A 105 15.84 6.42 -9.33
N GLY A 106 15.91 6.38 -8.00
CA GLY A 106 15.17 7.34 -7.18
C GLY A 106 15.42 7.21 -5.70
N THR A 107 14.80 8.11 -4.96
CA THR A 107 14.79 8.12 -3.48
C THR A 107 13.39 8.41 -2.98
N ALA A 108 13.12 7.98 -1.75
CA ALA A 108 11.95 8.40 -0.99
C ALA A 108 12.36 8.76 0.44
N THR A 109 11.87 9.88 0.93
CA THR A 109 12.03 10.32 2.31
C THR A 109 10.78 9.91 3.09
N ILE A 110 10.95 9.08 4.11
CA ILE A 110 9.88 8.45 4.88
C ILE A 110 9.90 8.98 6.30
N GLY A 111 8.81 9.56 6.74
CA GLY A 111 8.66 10.07 8.11
C GLY A 111 8.78 8.98 9.17
N ALA A 112 8.97 9.41 10.42
CA ALA A 112 9.03 8.53 11.59
C ALA A 112 7.74 7.70 11.73
N LYS A 113 7.87 6.39 12.07
CA LYS A 113 6.73 5.49 12.30
C LYS A 113 5.71 5.44 11.15
N ALA A 114 6.13 5.76 9.93
CA ALA A 114 5.24 5.83 8.79
C ALA A 114 5.24 4.55 7.96
N LEU A 115 4.04 4.09 7.57
CA LEU A 115 3.82 3.09 6.53
C LEU A 115 3.20 3.79 5.32
N VAL A 116 3.89 3.73 4.20
CA VAL A 116 3.49 4.45 2.98
C VAL A 116 3.53 3.56 1.75
N ASN A 117 2.61 3.83 0.83
CA ASN A 117 2.57 3.25 -0.50
C ASN A 117 2.65 4.37 -1.53
N PHE A 118 3.48 4.20 -2.54
CA PHE A 118 3.62 5.16 -3.64
C PHE A 118 4.09 4.49 -4.92
N GLU A 119 3.77 5.12 -6.05
CA GLU A 119 4.21 4.66 -7.35
C GLU A 119 5.71 4.95 -7.54
N VAL A 120 6.45 3.98 -8.07
CA VAL A 120 7.86 4.10 -8.44
C VAL A 120 8.04 3.79 -9.91
N TYR A 121 9.10 4.31 -10.52
CA TYR A 121 9.28 4.27 -11.97
C TYR A 121 10.61 3.60 -12.34
N LYS A 122 10.58 2.55 -13.17
CA LYS A 122 11.78 1.83 -13.62
C LYS A 122 12.64 2.67 -14.57
N ASN A 123 11.99 3.46 -15.43
CA ASN A 123 12.62 4.20 -16.53
C ASN A 123 12.57 5.73 -16.37
N LYS A 124 12.24 6.21 -15.20
CA LYS A 124 12.13 7.63 -14.89
C LYS A 124 12.69 7.89 -13.50
N SER A 125 13.57 8.87 -13.38
CA SER A 125 14.05 9.30 -12.05
C SER A 125 12.94 9.92 -11.23
N PHE A 126 12.96 9.66 -9.92
CA PHE A 126 11.98 10.20 -8.98
C PHE A 126 12.60 10.57 -7.64
N ASN A 127 11.98 11.50 -6.96
CA ASN A 127 12.26 11.84 -5.57
C ASN A 127 10.92 12.05 -4.86
N ILE A 128 10.59 11.15 -3.96
CA ILE A 128 9.35 11.18 -3.19
C ILE A 128 9.66 11.75 -1.81
N VAL A 129 8.93 12.76 -1.40
CA VAL A 129 8.98 13.32 -0.04
C VAL A 129 7.59 13.14 0.56
N GLN A 130 7.51 12.39 1.65
CA GLN A 130 6.27 12.24 2.39
C GLN A 130 5.94 13.58 3.05
N ALA A 131 4.73 14.08 2.83
CA ALA A 131 4.24 15.25 3.52
C ALA A 131 4.11 14.99 5.03
N SER A 132 4.41 15.99 5.84
CA SER A 132 4.11 15.95 7.27
C SER A 132 2.60 15.89 7.49
N THR A 133 2.20 15.27 8.61
CA THR A 133 0.80 15.27 9.03
C THR A 133 0.33 16.72 9.21
N PRO A 134 -0.82 17.12 8.65
CA PRO A 134 -1.36 18.44 8.87
C PRO A 134 -1.66 18.67 10.35
N GLU A 135 -1.40 19.88 10.82
CA GLU A 135 -1.76 20.35 12.15
C GLU A 135 -3.06 21.13 12.09
N ILE A 136 -3.93 20.88 13.05
CA ILE A 136 -5.21 21.59 13.22
C ILE A 136 -5.10 22.47 14.45
N SER A 137 -5.35 23.78 14.28
CA SER A 137 -5.14 24.79 15.32
C SER A 137 -6.08 24.66 16.52
N VAL A 138 -7.23 24.01 16.34
CA VAL A 138 -8.25 23.84 17.40
C VAL A 138 -8.40 22.34 17.67
N PRO A 139 -8.21 21.87 18.92
CA PRO A 139 -8.41 20.47 19.29
C PRO A 139 -9.84 20.00 18.98
N SER A 140 -10.04 18.70 18.82
CA SER A 140 -11.39 18.15 18.72
C SER A 140 -12.14 18.33 20.04
N GLY A 141 -13.39 18.80 19.97
CA GLY A 141 -14.19 19.10 21.16
C GLY A 141 -15.55 19.68 20.80
N LYS A 142 -16.32 19.99 21.85
CA LYS A 142 -17.58 20.70 21.76
C LYS A 142 -17.35 22.15 22.18
N TYR A 143 -17.75 23.10 21.37
CA TYR A 143 -17.53 24.54 21.59
C TYR A 143 -18.89 25.23 21.55
N ASP A 144 -19.06 26.20 22.48
CA ASP A 144 -20.30 26.99 22.57
C ASP A 144 -20.29 28.17 21.57
N ASP A 145 -19.09 28.60 21.17
CA ASP A 145 -18.89 29.70 20.22
C ASP A 145 -18.29 29.24 18.90
N THR A 146 -18.46 30.06 17.87
CA THR A 146 -17.84 29.83 16.54
C THR A 146 -16.31 29.75 16.66
N GLN A 147 -15.73 28.66 16.15
CA GLN A 147 -14.29 28.48 16.11
C GLN A 147 -13.74 28.74 14.70
N TYR A 148 -12.60 29.41 14.64
CA TYR A 148 -11.81 29.57 13.42
C TYR A 148 -10.70 28.53 13.41
N VAL A 149 -10.75 27.59 12.50
CA VAL A 149 -9.80 26.48 12.41
C VAL A 149 -8.82 26.74 11.27
N THR A 150 -7.53 26.72 11.60
CA THR A 150 -6.46 26.71 10.60
C THR A 150 -5.90 25.30 10.47
N ILE A 151 -5.68 24.86 9.23
CA ILE A 151 -5.01 23.59 8.92
C ILE A 151 -3.70 23.94 8.21
N SER A 152 -2.58 23.50 8.75
CA SER A 152 -1.24 23.77 8.21
C SER A 152 -0.43 22.49 8.04
N SER A 153 0.58 22.53 7.19
CA SER A 153 1.58 21.46 7.03
C SER A 153 2.97 22.08 6.96
N GLU A 154 3.91 21.47 7.64
CA GLU A 154 5.33 21.87 7.58
C GLU A 154 5.98 21.54 6.22
N THR A 155 5.33 20.73 5.40
CA THR A 155 5.87 20.36 4.08
C THR A 155 5.61 21.45 3.05
N PRO A 156 6.62 22.13 2.54
CA PRO A 156 6.45 23.17 1.53
C PRO A 156 5.76 22.64 0.27
N GLY A 157 4.73 23.34 -0.19
CA GLY A 157 3.99 23.00 -1.40
C GLY A 157 3.04 21.80 -1.25
N ALA A 158 2.81 21.29 -0.04
CA ALA A 158 1.80 20.28 0.21
C ALA A 158 0.39 20.84 -0.03
N THR A 159 -0.46 20.06 -0.70
CA THR A 159 -1.89 20.37 -0.81
C THR A 159 -2.64 19.65 0.29
N ILE A 160 -3.44 20.39 1.05
CA ILE A 160 -4.25 19.84 2.13
C ILE A 160 -5.69 19.67 1.63
N TYR A 161 -6.20 18.46 1.75
CA TYR A 161 -7.61 18.14 1.50
C TYR A 161 -8.30 17.93 2.85
N TYR A 162 -9.49 18.46 3.00
CA TYR A 162 -10.30 18.28 4.21
C TYR A 162 -11.78 18.09 3.85
N THR A 163 -12.52 17.50 4.77
CA THR A 163 -13.99 17.39 4.71
C THR A 163 -14.59 17.98 5.97
N THR A 164 -15.83 18.46 5.90
CA THR A 164 -16.55 19.00 7.04
C THR A 164 -17.60 18.04 7.59
N ASP A 165 -17.86 16.95 6.87
CA ASP A 165 -18.90 15.96 7.16
C ASP A 165 -18.34 14.54 7.37
N GLY A 166 -17.01 14.37 7.27
CA GLY A 166 -16.33 13.07 7.39
C GLY A 166 -16.44 12.19 6.14
N THR A 167 -16.96 12.69 5.02
CA THR A 167 -16.95 11.97 3.73
C THR A 167 -15.64 12.22 2.98
N MET A 168 -15.15 11.18 2.28
CA MET A 168 -14.00 11.27 1.37
C MET A 168 -14.43 11.07 -0.06
#